data_6907e92a6000d2f9b7ac945760958a20
#
_entry.id   6907e92a6000d2f9b7ac945760958a20
#
_cell.length_a   1.000
_cell.length_b   1.000
_cell.length_c   1.000
_cell.angle_alpha   90.00
_cell.angle_beta   90.00
_cell.angle_gamma   90.00
#
_symmetry.space_group_name_H-M   'P 1'
#
loop_
_entity.id
_entity.type
_entity.pdbx_description
1 polymer ?
#
loop_
_entity_poly.entity_id
_entity_poly.type
_entity_poly.pdbx_seq_one_letter_code
_entity_poly.pdbx_strand_id
1 'polypeptide(L)'
;MRYISIDSAQPGMIVGKSIYNEQGSILVNYRVKLTERLILRMRDIGLAGLYIEDEMSSDITVEDLISDELGVKATKALTKLDIDAALKVASDITEELSLNGDINVNLISMRTNSDYTYKHSVNVAVLSVLTGIGIGLKKSILKELSAAGLLHDIGKLN
;
A
#
# COMPACT_ATOMS: atom_id res chain seq x y z
N MET A 1 12.32 4.39 10.26
CA MET A 1 11.09 5.23 10.19
C MET A 1 9.97 4.64 11.04
N ARG A 2 9.06 5.44 11.58
CA ARG A 2 7.89 5.00 12.37
C ARG A 2 6.59 5.66 11.91
N TYR A 3 5.47 4.94 12.12
CA TYR A 3 4.13 5.45 11.83
C TYR A 3 3.60 6.30 12.98
N ILE A 4 3.01 7.46 12.66
CA ILE A 4 2.33 8.33 13.62
C ILE A 4 0.92 8.70 13.12
N SER A 5 -0.02 8.92 14.04
CA SER A 5 -1.30 9.55 13.70
C SER A 5 -1.08 10.96 13.18
N ILE A 6 -1.94 11.43 12.26
CA ILE A 6 -1.89 12.82 11.78
C ILE A 6 -2.06 13.83 12.92
N ASP A 7 -2.79 13.47 13.99
CA ASP A 7 -2.97 14.32 15.15
C ASP A 7 -1.71 14.47 15.99
N SER A 8 -0.78 13.52 15.88
CA SER A 8 0.53 13.55 16.53
C SER A 8 1.61 14.20 15.67
N ALA A 9 1.29 14.55 14.42
CA ALA A 9 2.24 15.18 13.50
C ALA A 9 2.54 16.62 13.95
N GLN A 10 3.82 16.99 13.92
CA GLN A 10 4.29 18.32 14.30
C GLN A 10 5.11 18.96 13.18
N PRO A 11 5.06 20.29 13.04
CA PRO A 11 5.94 21.00 12.11
C PRO A 11 7.40 20.67 12.41
N GLY A 12 8.16 20.45 11.34
CA GLY A 12 9.58 20.10 11.45
C GLY A 12 9.87 18.61 11.33
N MET A 13 8.92 17.72 11.55
CA MET A 13 9.08 16.28 11.29
C MET A 13 9.32 16.02 9.81
N ILE A 14 10.04 14.95 9.49
CA ILE A 14 10.41 14.57 8.12
C ILE A 14 9.55 13.38 7.69
N VAL A 15 8.92 13.50 6.51
CA VAL A 15 8.12 12.43 5.92
C VAL A 15 9.01 11.23 5.57
N GLY A 16 8.73 10.09 6.14
CA GLY A 16 9.51 8.85 5.97
C GLY A 16 9.07 8.01 4.75
N LYS A 17 7.92 8.30 4.15
CA LYS A 17 7.40 7.60 2.96
C LYS A 17 6.50 8.53 2.16
N SER A 18 6.61 8.50 0.83
CA SER A 18 5.74 9.30 -0.05
C SER A 18 4.26 8.96 0.16
N ILE A 19 3.41 9.98 0.12
CA ILE A 19 1.97 9.88 0.28
C ILE A 19 1.32 10.14 -1.08
N TYR A 20 0.45 9.23 -1.50
CA TYR A 20 -0.25 9.29 -2.79
C TYR A 20 -1.75 9.55 -2.57
N ASN A 21 -2.39 10.18 -3.55
CA ASN A 21 -3.86 10.28 -3.61
C ASN A 21 -4.45 9.05 -4.32
N GLU A 22 -5.79 9.00 -4.38
CA GLU A 22 -6.56 7.94 -5.05
C GLU A 22 -6.19 7.77 -6.52
N GLN A 23 -5.80 8.84 -7.20
CA GLN A 23 -5.38 8.83 -8.58
C GLN A 23 -3.92 8.40 -8.77
N GLY A 24 -3.20 8.10 -7.66
CA GLY A 24 -1.79 7.73 -7.65
C GLY A 24 -0.84 8.90 -7.90
N SER A 25 -1.31 10.14 -7.75
CA SER A 25 -0.46 11.32 -7.78
C SER A 25 0.16 11.55 -6.40
N ILE A 26 1.41 11.96 -6.36
CA ILE A 26 2.11 12.23 -5.10
C ILE A 26 1.51 13.48 -4.44
N LEU A 27 0.99 13.34 -3.24
CA LEU A 27 0.54 14.45 -2.38
C LEU A 27 1.72 15.07 -1.60
N VAL A 28 2.57 14.21 -1.04
CA VAL A 28 3.75 14.61 -0.28
C VAL A 28 4.87 13.64 -0.60
N ASN A 29 6.03 14.15 -0.98
CA ASN A 29 7.21 13.34 -1.24
C ASN A 29 7.89 12.87 0.05
N TYR A 30 8.58 11.75 -0.05
CA TYR A 30 9.59 11.30 0.89
C TYR A 30 10.60 12.41 1.20
N ARG A 31 11.03 12.49 2.47
CA ARG A 31 11.94 13.52 3.02
C ARG A 31 11.44 14.95 3.00
N VAL A 32 10.19 15.20 2.70
CA VAL A 32 9.60 16.53 2.86
C VAL A 32 9.48 16.85 4.36
N LYS A 33 9.92 18.04 4.75
CA LYS A 33 9.76 18.56 6.12
C LYS A 33 8.31 19.07 6.28
N LEU A 34 7.62 18.56 7.29
CA LEU A 34 6.24 18.95 7.57
C LEU A 34 6.16 20.42 8.00
N THR A 35 5.20 21.12 7.45
CA THR A 35 4.79 22.46 7.88
C THR A 35 3.38 22.37 8.47
N GLU A 36 3.01 23.35 9.30
CA GLU A 36 1.66 23.42 9.87
C GLU A 36 0.58 23.38 8.78
N ARG A 37 0.76 24.14 7.70
CA ARG A 37 -0.15 24.17 6.55
C ARG A 37 -0.28 22.79 5.88
N LEU A 38 0.81 22.05 5.76
CA LEU A 38 0.81 20.72 5.15
C LEU A 38 0.07 19.70 6.04
N ILE A 39 0.28 19.77 7.36
CA ILE A 39 -0.40 18.92 8.35
C ILE A 39 -1.92 19.17 8.30
N LEU A 40 -2.35 20.43 8.33
CA LEU A 40 -3.76 20.80 8.22
C LEU A 40 -4.37 20.24 6.92
N ARG A 41 -3.71 20.44 5.78
CA ARG A 41 -4.19 19.94 4.49
C ARG A 41 -4.30 18.41 4.46
N MET A 42 -3.35 17.69 5.05
CA MET A 42 -3.40 16.22 5.14
C MET A 42 -4.55 15.77 6.05
N ARG A 43 -4.84 16.52 7.12
CA ARG A 43 -5.98 16.26 8.01
C ARG A 43 -7.31 16.51 7.30
N ASP A 44 -7.41 17.59 6.52
CA ASP A 44 -8.63 17.95 5.76
C ASP A 44 -9.00 16.90 4.71
N ILE A 45 -8.01 16.24 4.10
CA ILE A 45 -8.25 15.12 3.16
C ILE A 45 -8.46 13.78 3.87
N GLY A 46 -8.57 13.75 5.20
CA GLY A 46 -8.86 12.54 5.96
C GLY A 46 -7.67 11.59 6.15
N LEU A 47 -6.43 12.05 6.00
CA LEU A 47 -5.26 11.22 6.25
C LEU A 47 -5.21 10.85 7.74
N ALA A 48 -5.29 9.54 8.11
CA ALA A 48 -5.26 9.11 9.50
C ALA A 48 -3.86 9.15 10.12
N GLY A 49 -2.79 9.06 9.31
CA GLY A 49 -1.41 9.15 9.78
C GLY A 49 -0.38 8.98 8.67
N LEU A 50 0.89 9.03 9.02
CA LEU A 50 2.01 8.96 8.07
C LEU A 50 3.25 8.36 8.72
N TYR A 51 4.18 7.90 7.88
CA TYR A 51 5.51 7.54 8.33
C TYR A 51 6.39 8.78 8.45
N ILE A 52 7.13 8.88 9.54
CA ILE A 52 8.17 9.90 9.76
C ILE A 52 9.55 9.26 9.91
N GLU A 53 10.58 9.98 9.48
CA GLU A 53 11.97 9.71 9.85
C GLU A 53 12.31 10.45 11.12
N ASP A 54 12.89 9.75 12.08
CA ASP A 54 13.50 10.35 13.27
C ASP A 54 14.75 9.54 13.69
N GLU A 55 15.52 10.09 14.61
CA GLU A 55 16.76 9.46 15.09
C GLU A 55 16.50 8.13 15.80
N MET A 56 15.32 7.98 16.44
CA MET A 56 14.95 6.76 17.19
C MET A 56 14.56 5.59 16.28
N SER A 57 14.29 5.85 15.00
CA SER A 57 13.84 4.85 14.03
C SER A 57 14.67 4.84 12.73
N SER A 58 15.88 5.42 12.78
CA SER A 58 16.77 5.55 11.62
C SER A 58 17.25 4.19 11.08
N ASP A 59 17.32 3.19 11.95
CA ASP A 59 17.70 1.80 11.64
C ASP A 59 16.53 0.93 11.16
N ILE A 60 15.29 1.45 11.25
CA ILE A 60 14.09 0.72 10.82
C ILE A 60 13.75 1.09 9.38
N THR A 61 13.98 0.17 8.47
CA THR A 61 13.49 0.26 7.09
C THR A 61 12.14 -0.46 7.00
N VAL A 62 11.10 0.26 6.60
CA VAL A 62 9.79 -0.34 6.32
C VAL A 62 9.73 -0.62 4.82
N GLU A 63 10.04 -1.86 4.45
CA GLU A 63 9.91 -2.32 3.07
C GLU A 63 8.45 -2.65 2.79
N ASP A 64 7.93 -2.20 1.66
CA ASP A 64 6.62 -2.62 1.18
C ASP A 64 6.72 -4.00 0.54
N LEU A 65 5.66 -4.79 0.72
CA LEU A 65 5.56 -6.12 0.14
C LEU A 65 5.48 -6.08 -1.39
N ILE A 66 4.92 -5.00 -1.92
CA ILE A 66 4.86 -4.69 -3.36
C ILE A 66 5.30 -3.24 -3.58
N SER A 67 5.82 -2.94 -4.76
CA SER A 67 6.20 -1.58 -5.13
C SER A 67 5.02 -0.61 -5.08
N ASP A 68 5.29 0.64 -4.70
CA ASP A 68 4.30 1.73 -4.72
C ASP A 68 3.62 1.86 -6.09
N GLU A 69 4.40 1.66 -7.18
CA GLU A 69 3.89 1.72 -8.55
C GLU A 69 2.82 0.65 -8.80
N LEU A 70 3.05 -0.58 -8.32
CA LEU A 70 2.13 -1.70 -8.47
C LEU A 70 0.86 -1.48 -7.64
N GLY A 71 0.99 -0.97 -6.40
CA GLY A 71 -0.13 -0.59 -5.55
C GLY A 71 -1.03 0.48 -6.19
N VAL A 72 -0.41 1.50 -6.81
CA VAL A 72 -1.13 2.55 -7.56
C VAL A 72 -1.83 1.98 -8.80
N LYS A 73 -1.18 1.09 -9.56
CA LYS A 73 -1.80 0.43 -10.72
C LYS A 73 -3.01 -0.41 -10.32
N ALA A 74 -2.91 -1.15 -9.21
CA ALA A 74 -4.00 -1.94 -8.66
C ALA A 74 -5.20 -1.06 -8.30
N THR A 75 -4.97 0.00 -7.53
CA THR A 75 -6.02 0.95 -7.14
C THR A 75 -6.69 1.57 -8.37
N LYS A 76 -5.92 2.01 -9.38
CA LYS A 76 -6.47 2.58 -10.61
C LYS A 76 -7.32 1.59 -11.41
N ALA A 77 -6.89 0.34 -11.52
CA ALA A 77 -7.65 -0.70 -12.23
C ALA A 77 -9.01 -0.94 -11.54
N LEU A 78 -9.01 -1.05 -10.21
CA LEU A 78 -10.23 -1.24 -9.42
C LEU A 78 -11.16 -0.02 -9.49
N THR A 79 -10.65 1.20 -9.34
CA THR A 79 -11.44 2.44 -9.42
C THR A 79 -12.13 2.61 -10.78
N LYS A 80 -11.48 2.15 -11.86
CA LYS A 80 -12.02 2.22 -13.22
C LYS A 80 -12.86 1.00 -13.61
N LEU A 81 -12.97 0.00 -12.73
CA LEU A 81 -13.59 -1.30 -13.02
C LEU A 81 -12.99 -1.98 -14.28
N ASP A 82 -11.69 -1.75 -14.52
CA ASP A 82 -10.95 -2.33 -15.63
C ASP A 82 -10.44 -3.71 -15.24
N ILE A 83 -11.24 -4.74 -15.59
CA ILE A 83 -10.97 -6.12 -15.21
C ILE A 83 -9.68 -6.64 -15.85
N ASP A 84 -9.41 -6.31 -17.12
CA ASP A 84 -8.21 -6.77 -17.82
C ASP A 84 -6.95 -6.19 -17.17
N ALA A 85 -6.98 -4.89 -16.84
CA ALA A 85 -5.90 -4.26 -16.09
C ALA A 85 -5.74 -4.88 -14.69
N ALA A 86 -6.84 -5.19 -13.98
CA ALA A 86 -6.80 -5.82 -12.66
C ALA A 86 -6.17 -7.23 -12.71
N LEU A 87 -6.53 -8.05 -13.71
CA LEU A 87 -5.93 -9.37 -13.90
C LEU A 87 -4.43 -9.30 -14.22
N LYS A 88 -4.02 -8.32 -15.02
CA LYS A 88 -2.60 -8.07 -15.28
C LYS A 88 -1.86 -7.68 -14.00
N VAL A 89 -2.40 -6.76 -13.23
CA VAL A 89 -1.82 -6.34 -11.94
C VAL A 89 -1.74 -7.51 -10.96
N ALA A 90 -2.77 -8.37 -10.89
CA ALA A 90 -2.75 -9.58 -10.06
C ALA A 90 -1.59 -10.54 -10.45
N SER A 91 -1.32 -10.67 -11.74
CA SER A 91 -0.17 -11.42 -12.24
C SER A 91 1.15 -10.75 -11.83
N ASP A 92 1.27 -9.43 -11.97
CA ASP A 92 2.47 -8.66 -11.61
C ASP A 92 2.74 -8.73 -10.09
N ILE A 93 1.71 -8.64 -9.23
CA ILE A 93 1.81 -8.86 -7.77
C ILE A 93 2.39 -10.26 -7.49
N THR A 94 1.90 -11.29 -8.17
CA THR A 94 2.39 -12.67 -7.99
C THR A 94 3.85 -12.79 -8.40
N GLU A 95 4.25 -12.17 -9.51
CA GLU A 95 5.64 -12.16 -9.99
C GLU A 95 6.57 -11.49 -8.97
N GLU A 96 6.22 -10.27 -8.52
CA GLU A 96 7.03 -9.49 -7.59
C GLU A 96 7.21 -10.22 -6.26
N LEU A 97 6.12 -10.76 -5.67
CA LEU A 97 6.18 -11.51 -4.41
C LEU A 97 6.93 -12.84 -4.54
N SER A 98 6.87 -13.49 -5.71
CA SER A 98 7.60 -14.75 -5.94
C SER A 98 9.11 -14.57 -6.09
N LEU A 99 9.57 -13.36 -6.40
CA LEU A 99 10.99 -13.02 -6.52
C LEU A 99 11.62 -12.67 -5.17
N ASN A 100 10.82 -12.17 -4.23
CA ASN A 100 11.27 -11.77 -2.90
C ASN A 100 11.31 -13.00 -1.98
N GLY A 101 12.47 -13.70 -1.94
CA GLY A 101 12.63 -14.97 -1.25
C GLY A 101 12.51 -14.93 0.29
N ASP A 102 12.73 -13.78 0.93
CA ASP A 102 12.60 -13.58 2.38
C ASP A 102 11.33 -12.78 2.69
N ILE A 103 10.27 -13.50 3.03
CA ILE A 103 8.97 -12.91 3.35
C ILE A 103 8.92 -12.52 4.83
N ASN A 104 9.57 -11.43 5.19
CA ASN A 104 9.29 -10.74 6.44
C ASN A 104 8.04 -9.86 6.26
N VAL A 105 6.87 -10.45 6.55
CA VAL A 105 5.60 -9.74 6.45
C VAL A 105 5.53 -8.68 7.53
N ASN A 106 5.86 -7.44 7.19
CA ASN A 106 5.59 -6.31 8.07
C ASN A 106 4.12 -5.88 7.92
N LEU A 107 3.25 -6.50 8.72
CA LEU A 107 1.80 -6.21 8.74
C LEU A 107 1.47 -4.74 9.08
N ILE A 108 2.43 -3.98 9.61
CA ILE A 108 2.26 -2.56 9.95
C ILE A 108 2.13 -1.70 8.68
N SER A 109 2.82 -2.06 7.60
CA SER A 109 2.70 -1.38 6.30
C SER A 109 1.29 -1.42 5.71
N MET A 110 0.46 -2.36 6.14
CA MET A 110 -0.90 -2.57 5.65
C MET A 110 -1.95 -1.64 6.28
N ARG A 111 -1.59 -0.82 7.27
CA ARG A 111 -2.53 0.02 8.03
C ARG A 111 -2.68 1.47 7.53
N THR A 112 -2.14 1.82 6.40
CA THR A 112 -2.19 3.21 5.93
C THR A 112 -3.38 3.48 5.01
N ASN A 113 -4.38 4.02 5.54
CA ASN A 113 -5.33 5.10 5.25
C ASN A 113 -6.11 5.23 3.93
N SER A 114 -7.34 5.57 4.13
CA SER A 114 -8.38 6.41 3.51
C SER A 114 -9.15 5.85 2.31
N ASP A 115 -8.68 4.92 1.50
CA ASP A 115 -9.52 4.20 0.52
C ASP A 115 -9.63 2.75 0.93
N TYR A 116 -10.38 2.56 2.01
CA TYR A 116 -10.49 1.27 2.68
C TYR A 116 -10.74 0.11 1.71
N THR A 117 -11.66 0.27 0.78
CA THR A 117 -12.08 -0.83 -0.10
C THR A 117 -11.02 -1.24 -1.12
N TYR A 118 -10.41 -0.29 -1.83
CA TYR A 118 -9.40 -0.61 -2.84
C TYR A 118 -8.11 -1.14 -2.22
N LYS A 119 -7.63 -0.49 -1.17
CA LYS A 119 -6.44 -0.94 -0.43
C LYS A 119 -6.66 -2.27 0.28
N HIS A 120 -7.88 -2.49 0.79
CA HIS A 120 -8.27 -3.77 1.35
C HIS A 120 -8.13 -4.88 0.29
N SER A 121 -8.67 -4.70 -0.90
CA SER A 121 -8.59 -5.68 -1.98
C SER A 121 -7.14 -5.98 -2.40
N VAL A 122 -6.28 -4.95 -2.48
CA VAL A 122 -4.85 -5.13 -2.76
C VAL A 122 -4.19 -5.93 -1.63
N ASN A 123 -4.46 -5.59 -0.37
CA ASN A 123 -3.91 -6.29 0.78
C ASN A 123 -4.36 -7.75 0.83
N VAL A 124 -5.63 -8.02 0.53
CA VAL A 124 -6.16 -9.40 0.46
C VAL A 124 -5.43 -10.19 -0.64
N ALA A 125 -5.22 -9.60 -1.82
CA ALA A 125 -4.48 -10.24 -2.90
C ALA A 125 -3.04 -10.57 -2.47
N VAL A 126 -2.32 -9.61 -1.89
CA VAL A 126 -0.95 -9.77 -1.40
C VAL A 126 -0.86 -10.88 -0.34
N LEU A 127 -1.72 -10.82 0.69
CA LEU A 127 -1.73 -11.84 1.77
C LEU A 127 -2.09 -13.23 1.26
N SER A 128 -3.03 -13.32 0.31
CA SER A 128 -3.40 -14.60 -0.31
C SER A 128 -2.24 -15.22 -1.06
N VAL A 129 -1.50 -14.42 -1.84
CA VAL A 129 -0.30 -14.89 -2.56
C VAL A 129 0.78 -15.31 -1.59
N LEU A 130 1.10 -14.50 -0.57
CA LEU A 130 2.11 -14.84 0.44
C LEU A 130 1.77 -16.13 1.19
N THR A 131 0.51 -16.29 1.59
CA THR A 131 0.03 -17.52 2.22
C THR A 131 0.20 -18.71 1.27
N GLY A 132 -0.20 -18.54 0.00
CA GLY A 132 -0.04 -19.56 -1.03
C GLY A 132 1.43 -19.95 -1.27
N ILE A 133 2.36 -18.99 -1.29
CA ILE A 133 3.79 -19.25 -1.37
C ILE A 133 4.24 -20.06 -0.15
N GLY A 134 3.83 -19.64 1.07
CA GLY A 134 4.21 -20.30 2.32
C GLY A 134 3.78 -21.77 2.41
N ILE A 135 2.67 -22.15 1.78
CA ILE A 135 2.19 -23.55 1.70
C ILE A 135 2.60 -24.26 0.41
N GLY A 136 3.44 -23.65 -0.43
CA GLY A 136 4.01 -24.27 -1.62
C GLY A 136 3.08 -24.43 -2.81
N LEU A 137 2.10 -23.53 -2.99
CA LEU A 137 1.21 -23.57 -4.15
C LEU A 137 1.94 -23.23 -5.46
N LYS A 138 1.47 -23.84 -6.56
CA LYS A 138 1.99 -23.57 -7.90
C LYS A 138 1.69 -22.13 -8.34
N LYS A 139 2.59 -21.52 -9.10
CA LYS A 139 2.48 -20.14 -9.59
C LYS A 139 1.17 -19.84 -10.32
N SER A 140 0.62 -20.79 -11.06
CA SER A 140 -0.70 -20.63 -11.71
C SER A 140 -1.81 -20.40 -10.69
N ILE A 141 -1.82 -21.15 -9.59
CA ILE A 141 -2.80 -21.01 -8.51
C ILE A 141 -2.59 -19.70 -7.75
N LEU A 142 -1.33 -19.27 -7.55
CA LEU A 142 -1.02 -17.98 -6.92
C LEU A 142 -1.59 -16.80 -7.73
N LYS A 143 -1.53 -16.85 -9.08
CA LYS A 143 -2.14 -15.84 -9.94
C LYS A 143 -3.66 -15.79 -9.81
N GLU A 144 -4.30 -16.95 -9.73
CA GLU A 144 -5.75 -17.05 -9.50
C GLU A 144 -6.14 -16.51 -8.12
N LEU A 145 -5.38 -16.84 -7.09
CA LEU A 145 -5.57 -16.29 -5.73
C LEU A 145 -5.40 -14.78 -5.69
N SER A 146 -4.39 -14.25 -6.36
CA SER A 146 -4.16 -12.81 -6.48
C SER A 146 -5.34 -12.12 -7.16
N ALA A 147 -5.79 -12.65 -8.27
CA ALA A 147 -6.94 -12.12 -9.02
C ALA A 147 -8.22 -12.19 -8.19
N ALA A 148 -8.49 -13.32 -7.55
CA ALA A 148 -9.65 -13.49 -6.68
C ALA A 148 -9.61 -12.50 -5.49
N GLY A 149 -8.47 -12.37 -4.82
CA GLY A 149 -8.27 -11.41 -3.73
C GLY A 149 -8.46 -9.96 -4.16
N LEU A 150 -7.95 -9.60 -5.35
CA LEU A 150 -8.07 -8.24 -5.86
C LEU A 150 -9.52 -7.89 -6.25
N LEU A 151 -10.29 -8.84 -6.77
CA LEU A 151 -11.64 -8.62 -7.32
C LEU A 151 -12.78 -9.02 -6.36
N HIS A 152 -12.50 -9.62 -5.18
CA HIS A 152 -13.53 -10.21 -4.33
C HIS A 152 -14.62 -9.22 -3.88
N ASP A 153 -14.28 -7.96 -3.72
CA ASP A 153 -15.17 -6.89 -3.24
C ASP A 153 -15.59 -5.91 -4.34
N ILE A 154 -15.35 -6.22 -5.61
CA ILE A 154 -15.60 -5.29 -6.73
C ILE A 154 -17.08 -4.87 -6.81
N GLY A 155 -18.00 -5.72 -6.38
CA GLY A 155 -19.43 -5.41 -6.32
C GLY A 155 -19.84 -4.41 -5.24
N LYS A 156 -18.94 -4.06 -4.30
CA LYS A 156 -19.19 -3.05 -3.26
C LYS A 156 -18.80 -1.64 -3.68
N LEU A 157 -18.28 -1.49 -4.89
CA LEU A 157 -17.74 -0.22 -5.41
C LEU A 157 -18.81 0.62 -6.16
N ASN A 158 -20.09 0.20 -6.12
CA ASN A 158 -21.23 0.90 -6.71
C ASN A 158 -22.02 1.67 -5.66
#